data_18de24e29cedac4ef411fad3cf2e5a6d
#
_entry.id   18de24e29cedac4ef411fad3cf2e5a6d
#
_cell.length_a   1.000
_cell.length_b   1.000
_cell.length_c   1.000
_cell.angle_alpha   90.00
_cell.angle_beta   90.00
_cell.angle_gamma   90.00
#
_symmetry.space_group_name_H-M   'P 1'
#
loop_
_entity.id
_entity.type
_entity.pdbx_description
1 polymer ?
#
loop_
_entity_poly.entity_id
_entity_poly.type
_entity_poly.pdbx_seq_one_letter_code
_entity_poly.pdbx_strand_id
1 'polypeptide(L)'
;MPGTRKLGKTTDQRMAMLRQQVTDLLDNGRMETTITRAKEIKPLTEKMITLGKKGDLAAYRQALSFITREDVANKLFKELAPSNAERNGGYTRIIRTGVRRGDA
;
A
#
# COMPACT_ATOMS: atom_id res chain seq x y z
N MET A 1 -4.22 -20.86 -10.92
CA MET A 1 -3.92 -20.33 -10.83
C MET A 1 -3.26 -19.96 -10.57
N PRO A 2 -3.37 -20.39 -10.98
CA PRO A 2 -2.43 -20.23 -10.62
C PRO A 2 -1.78 -19.21 -10.07
N GLY A 3 -0.73 -19.24 -9.86
CA GLY A 3 0.07 -18.27 -9.35
C GLY A 3 -0.57 -17.15 -8.66
N THR A 4 -1.76 -17.03 -8.86
CA THR A 4 -2.46 -15.92 -8.26
C THR A 4 -2.83 -16.28 -6.85
N ARG A 5 -2.67 -15.33 -5.97
CA ARG A 5 -3.03 -15.50 -4.58
C ARG A 5 -4.45 -15.05 -4.39
N LYS A 6 -5.36 -15.77 -4.96
CA LYS A 6 -6.75 -15.32 -4.93
C LYS A 6 -7.36 -15.30 -3.55
N LEU A 7 -6.88 -16.14 -2.66
CA LEU A 7 -7.34 -16.14 -1.28
C LEU A 7 -8.85 -16.35 -1.19
N GLY A 8 -9.40 -17.14 -2.10
CA GLY A 8 -10.82 -17.42 -2.09
C GLY A 8 -11.71 -16.31 -2.62
N LYS A 9 -11.11 -15.28 -3.22
CA LYS A 9 -11.87 -14.14 -3.71
C LYS A 9 -11.68 -13.98 -5.21
N THR A 10 -12.66 -13.34 -5.85
CA THR A 10 -12.51 -13.00 -7.27
C THR A 10 -11.40 -11.99 -7.44
N THR A 11 -10.93 -11.85 -8.68
CA THR A 11 -9.90 -10.88 -8.96
C THR A 11 -10.35 -9.47 -8.63
N ASP A 12 -11.59 -9.13 -8.94
CA ASP A 12 -12.10 -7.79 -8.64
C ASP A 12 -12.19 -7.54 -7.15
N GLN A 13 -12.70 -8.52 -6.40
CA GLN A 13 -12.81 -8.39 -4.96
C GLN A 13 -11.44 -8.30 -4.31
N ARG A 14 -10.50 -9.10 -4.82
CA ARG A 14 -9.14 -9.08 -4.29
C ARG A 14 -8.48 -7.73 -4.52
N MET A 15 -8.64 -7.19 -5.71
CA MET A 15 -8.03 -5.89 -6.03
C MET A 15 -8.67 -4.78 -5.21
N ALA A 16 -9.99 -4.81 -5.04
CA ALA A 16 -10.65 -3.79 -4.22
C ALA A 16 -10.12 -3.82 -2.78
N MET A 17 -9.92 -5.03 -2.24
CA MET A 17 -9.40 -5.16 -0.89
C MET A 17 -7.97 -4.65 -0.80
N LEU A 18 -7.12 -4.97 -1.78
CA LEU A 18 -5.75 -4.50 -1.76
C LEU A 18 -5.68 -2.99 -1.85
N ARG A 19 -6.51 -2.39 -2.71
CA ARG A 19 -6.54 -0.94 -2.81
C ARG A 19 -6.94 -0.29 -1.50
N GLN A 20 -7.94 -0.86 -0.83
CA GLN A 20 -8.36 -0.34 0.45
C GLN A 20 -7.26 -0.46 1.49
N GLN A 21 -6.56 -1.58 1.50
CA GLN A 21 -5.50 -1.80 2.49
C GLN A 21 -4.30 -0.90 2.24
N VAL A 22 -3.94 -0.67 0.99
CA VAL A 22 -2.87 0.28 0.68
C VAL A 22 -3.27 1.68 1.11
N THR A 23 -4.52 2.06 0.86
CA THR A 23 -5.02 3.36 1.30
C THR A 23 -4.93 3.49 2.82
N ASP A 24 -5.35 2.45 3.55
CA ASP A 24 -5.29 2.48 5.00
C ASP A 24 -3.86 2.56 5.52
N LEU A 25 -2.95 1.84 4.88
CA LEU A 25 -1.55 1.88 5.30
C LEU A 25 -0.96 3.28 5.09
N LEU A 26 -1.25 3.90 3.96
CA LEU A 26 -0.77 5.25 3.70
C LEU A 26 -1.37 6.25 4.67
N ASP A 27 -2.62 6.04 5.08
CA ASP A 27 -3.29 6.94 6.01
C ASP A 27 -2.73 6.82 7.42
N ASN A 28 -2.50 5.59 7.88
CA ASN A 28 -2.14 5.35 9.28
C ASN A 28 -0.64 5.18 9.51
N GLY A 29 0.12 4.92 8.47
CA GLY A 29 1.56 4.76 8.59
C GLY A 29 2.02 3.36 8.95
N ARG A 30 1.12 2.52 9.41
CA ARG A 30 1.46 1.13 9.76
C ARG A 30 0.17 0.31 9.81
N MET A 31 0.33 -0.98 9.65
CA MET A 31 -0.79 -1.90 9.83
C MET A 31 -0.28 -3.27 10.18
N GLU A 32 -1.14 -4.07 10.80
CA GLU A 32 -0.84 -5.46 11.10
C GLU A 32 -1.72 -6.35 10.24
N THR A 33 -1.09 -7.35 9.63
CA THR A 33 -1.81 -8.25 8.75
C THR A 33 -1.01 -9.54 8.64
N THR A 34 -1.49 -10.50 7.86
CA THR A 34 -0.74 -11.74 7.65
C THR A 34 0.49 -11.45 6.82
N ILE A 35 1.50 -12.31 6.94
CA ILE A 35 2.73 -12.13 6.19
C ILE A 35 2.47 -12.21 4.67
N THR A 36 1.56 -13.08 4.27
CA THR A 36 1.22 -13.21 2.85
C THR A 36 0.61 -11.93 2.32
N ARG A 37 -0.33 -11.34 3.07
CA ARG A 37 -0.97 -10.11 2.67
C ARG A 37 0.02 -8.94 2.67
N ALA A 38 0.89 -8.91 3.65
CA ALA A 38 1.90 -7.86 3.73
C ALA A 38 2.80 -7.89 2.50
N LYS A 39 3.17 -9.08 2.03
CA LYS A 39 4.01 -9.21 0.85
C LYS A 39 3.31 -8.78 -0.42
N GLU A 40 1.97 -8.82 -0.44
CA GLU A 40 1.23 -8.31 -1.59
C GLU A 40 1.06 -6.79 -1.54
N ILE A 41 0.89 -6.25 -0.35
CA ILE A 41 0.63 -4.82 -0.17
C ILE A 41 1.89 -4.00 -0.36
N LYS A 42 3.03 -4.51 0.06
CA LYS A 42 4.28 -3.74 0.07
C LYS A 42 4.64 -3.16 -1.30
N PRO A 43 4.71 -3.95 -2.39
CA PRO A 43 5.09 -3.36 -3.67
C PRO A 43 4.07 -2.35 -4.18
N LEU A 44 2.80 -2.55 -3.88
CA LEU A 44 1.77 -1.61 -4.31
C LEU A 44 1.91 -0.28 -3.57
N THR A 45 2.17 -0.34 -2.26
CA THR A 45 2.37 0.85 -1.46
C THR A 45 3.60 1.61 -1.92
N GLU A 46 4.69 0.89 -2.20
CA GLU A 46 5.91 1.55 -2.63
C GLU A 46 5.75 2.20 -3.99
N LYS A 47 4.95 1.58 -4.87
CA LYS A 47 4.66 2.20 -6.16
C LYS A 47 3.92 3.52 -5.98
N MET A 48 2.99 3.58 -5.04
CA MET A 48 2.27 4.82 -4.77
C MET A 48 3.21 5.91 -4.25
N ILE A 49 4.14 5.55 -3.38
CA ILE A 49 5.10 6.52 -2.87
C ILE A 49 6.01 7.02 -4.00
N THR A 50 6.41 6.13 -4.89
CA THR A 50 7.22 6.53 -6.04
C THR A 50 6.46 7.52 -6.92
N LEU A 51 5.16 7.30 -7.14
CA LEU A 51 4.35 8.25 -7.88
C LEU A 51 4.30 9.59 -7.16
N GLY A 52 4.18 9.58 -5.84
CA GLY A 52 4.18 10.81 -5.07
C GLY A 52 5.48 11.57 -5.22
N LYS A 53 6.59 10.86 -5.32
CA LYS A 53 7.89 11.49 -5.50
C LYS A 53 8.02 12.12 -6.88
N LYS A 54 7.39 11.56 -7.90
CA LYS A 54 7.35 12.20 -9.21
C LYS A 54 6.62 13.54 -9.13
N GLY A 55 5.54 13.57 -8.40
CA GLY A 55 4.88 14.81 -8.03
C GLY A 55 4.15 15.57 -9.11
N ASP A 56 4.11 15.08 -10.36
CA ASP A 56 3.42 15.82 -11.40
C ASP A 56 1.94 15.44 -11.44
N LEU A 57 1.18 16.15 -12.27
CA LEU A 57 -0.26 15.95 -12.34
C LEU A 57 -0.62 14.56 -12.85
N ALA A 58 0.15 14.05 -13.81
CA ALA A 58 -0.12 12.72 -14.34
C ALA A 58 0.07 11.66 -13.25
N ALA A 59 1.12 11.80 -12.45
CA ALA A 59 1.37 10.87 -11.34
C ALA A 59 0.24 10.97 -10.31
N TYR A 60 -0.23 12.17 -10.01
CA TYR A 60 -1.31 12.35 -9.05
C TYR A 60 -2.60 11.67 -9.54
N ARG A 61 -2.92 11.84 -10.82
CA ARG A 61 -4.10 11.20 -11.39
C ARG A 61 -3.98 9.68 -11.36
N GLN A 62 -2.78 9.17 -11.63
CA GLN A 62 -2.55 7.73 -11.58
C GLN A 62 -2.72 7.21 -10.17
N ALA A 63 -2.22 7.93 -9.17
CA ALA A 63 -2.39 7.53 -7.78
C ALA A 63 -3.87 7.55 -7.39
N LEU A 64 -4.61 8.57 -7.81
CA LEU A 64 -6.04 8.65 -7.51
C LEU A 64 -6.83 7.49 -8.11
N SER A 65 -6.37 6.94 -9.23
CA SER A 65 -7.06 5.80 -9.82
C SER A 65 -6.91 4.54 -8.96
N PHE A 66 -5.97 4.52 -8.04
CA PHE A 66 -5.73 3.37 -7.18
C PHE A 66 -6.15 3.63 -5.73
N ILE A 67 -5.75 4.76 -5.17
CA ILE A 67 -6.06 5.10 -3.78
C ILE A 67 -7.52 5.48 -3.68
N THR A 68 -8.24 4.86 -2.74
CA THR A 68 -9.68 5.00 -2.67
C THR A 68 -10.17 6.29 -2.01
N ARG A 69 -9.27 7.04 -1.38
CA ARG A 69 -9.65 8.29 -0.70
C ARG A 69 -8.74 9.42 -1.17
N GLU A 70 -9.36 10.51 -1.56
CA GLU A 70 -8.62 11.65 -2.08
C GLU A 70 -7.77 12.33 -1.02
N ASP A 71 -8.26 12.37 0.23
CA ASP A 71 -7.47 12.97 1.30
C ASP A 71 -6.18 12.21 1.56
N VAL A 72 -6.21 10.88 1.37
CA VAL A 72 -4.99 10.09 1.51
C VAL A 72 -4.05 10.35 0.35
N ALA A 73 -4.56 10.51 -0.86
CA ALA A 73 -3.72 10.84 -2.00
C ALA A 73 -3.05 12.20 -1.78
N ASN A 74 -3.78 13.17 -1.25
CA ASN A 74 -3.19 14.47 -0.93
C ASN A 74 -2.10 14.33 0.11
N LYS A 75 -2.34 13.54 1.15
CA LYS A 75 -1.34 13.31 2.18
C LYS A 75 -0.10 12.67 1.60
N LEU A 76 -0.29 11.71 0.69
CA LEU A 76 0.82 11.03 0.05
C LEU A 76 1.73 12.04 -0.67
N PHE A 77 1.15 12.92 -1.47
CA PHE A 77 1.94 13.84 -2.26
C PHE A 77 2.52 14.99 -1.45
N LYS A 78 1.82 15.41 -0.40
CA LYS A 78 2.26 16.56 0.40
C LYS A 78 3.19 16.20 1.55
N GLU A 79 3.03 15.01 2.11
CA GLU A 79 3.75 14.63 3.32
C GLU A 79 4.61 13.39 3.16
N LEU A 80 4.01 12.30 2.69
CA LEU A 80 4.71 11.02 2.69
C LEU A 80 5.83 10.97 1.66
N ALA A 81 5.56 11.43 0.45
CA ALA A 81 6.59 11.41 -0.58
C ALA A 81 7.74 12.35 -0.26
N PRO A 82 7.50 13.60 0.18
CA PRO A 82 8.63 14.45 0.56
C PRO A 82 9.46 13.89 1.70
N SER A 83 8.83 13.21 2.67
CA SER A 83 9.60 12.64 3.78
C SER A 83 10.45 11.46 3.35
N ASN A 84 10.20 10.89 2.17
CA ASN A 84 10.99 9.79 1.62
C ASN A 84 11.81 10.22 0.42
N ALA A 85 12.01 11.52 0.22
CA ALA A 85 12.61 12.02 -1.00
C ALA A 85 14.03 11.50 -1.25
N GLU A 86 14.77 11.21 -0.18
CA GLU A 86 16.14 10.77 -0.31
C GLU A 86 16.30 9.27 -0.39
N ARG A 87 15.20 8.52 -0.33
CA ARG A 87 15.24 7.07 -0.42
C ARG A 87 14.98 6.63 -1.85
N ASN A 88 15.71 5.63 -2.29
CA ASN A 88 15.52 5.09 -3.64
C ASN A 88 14.80 3.76 -3.56
N GLY A 89 13.58 3.78 -3.04
CA GLY A 89 12.83 2.56 -2.77
C GLY A 89 13.00 2.16 -1.32
N GLY A 90 12.41 1.03 -0.95
CA GLY A 90 12.50 0.57 0.43
C GLY A 90 11.79 1.47 1.41
N TYR A 91 10.70 2.09 0.99
CA TYR A 91 9.96 3.01 1.86
C TYR A 91 9.18 2.31 2.95
N THR A 92 8.97 1.03 2.81
CA THR A 92 8.23 0.24 3.79
C THR A 92 9.03 -1.00 4.14
N ARG A 93 8.66 -1.64 5.25
CA ARG A 93 9.27 -2.90 5.60
C ARG A 93 8.27 -3.75 6.37
N ILE A 94 8.51 -5.04 6.35
CA ILE A 94 7.67 -6.02 7.04
C ILE A 94 8.41 -6.47 8.29
N ILE A 95 7.74 -6.35 9.43
CA ILE A 95 8.30 -6.77 10.70
C ILE A 95 7.38 -7.81 11.30
N ARG A 96 7.93 -8.95 11.67
CA ARG A 96 7.13 -9.97 12.33
C ARG A 96 6.88 -9.57 13.78
N THR A 97 5.62 -9.58 14.15
CA THR A 97 5.24 -9.21 15.52
C THR A 97 5.04 -10.42 16.40
N GLY A 98 5.21 -11.62 15.83
CA GLY A 98 5.09 -12.84 16.61
C GLY A 98 3.74 -13.49 16.47
N VAL A 99 3.52 -14.54 17.23
CA VAL A 99 2.27 -15.28 17.20
C VAL A 99 1.22 -14.48 17.93
N ARG A 100 0.05 -14.33 17.30
CA ARG A 100 -1.03 -13.60 17.94
C ARG A 100 -1.59 -14.44 19.08
N ARG A 101 -1.88 -13.75 20.16
CA ARG A 101 -2.43 -14.38 21.31
C ARG A 101 -3.84 -14.90 20.98
N GLY A 102 -4.16 -16.08 21.40
CA GLY A 102 -5.44 -16.68 21.08
C GLY A 102 -5.44 -17.44 19.78
N ASP A 103 -4.48 -17.18 18.93
CA ASP A 103 -4.31 -17.92 17.68
C ASP A 103 -3.19 -18.94 17.77
N ALA A 104 -2.48 -18.89 18.83
CA ALA A 104 -1.33 -19.77 19.02
C ALA A 104 -1.73 -21.22 19.12
#